data_a6e5efe8a975e79de56552ea033e4dbe
#
_entry.id   a6e5efe8a975e79de56552ea033e4dbe
#
_cell.length_a   1.000
_cell.length_b   1.000
_cell.length_c   1.000
_cell.angle_alpha   90.00
_cell.angle_beta   90.00
_cell.angle_gamma   90.00
#
_symmetry.space_group_name_H-M   'P 1'
#
loop_
_entity.id
_entity.type
_entity.pdbx_description
1 polymer ?
#
loop_
_entity_poly.entity_id
_entity_poly.type
_entity_poly.pdbx_seq_one_letter_code
_entity_poly.pdbx_strand_id
1 'polypeptide(L)'
;SSAASDVYKRQDVIQHCVRDQDGAWHCGAVGGLRYIHPYCRNNNSIGIEMRPSKINHASINATDKDWYFDDRVVENTIWLCVQLMKKYKIPIENVIRHWDVTGKICPAPYVGAYYNTYYRTTGDQQWAKFKERLEEELEMRYNKLGEVKNQDYRKTLDKLIQKGLLKGKGGIGEGLIVDMSEDMVRTLVILDRAGKFD
;
A
#
# COMPACT_ATOMS: atom_id res chain seq x y z
N SER A 1 -10.50 -25.27 8.67
CA SER A 1 -11.25 -24.04 8.85
C SER A 1 -10.66 -23.02 7.89
N SER A 2 -11.42 -22.63 6.89
CA SER A 2 -11.07 -21.52 6.03
C SER A 2 -11.00 -20.25 6.90
N ALA A 3 -9.79 -19.75 7.14
CA ALA A 3 -9.67 -18.35 7.53
C ALA A 3 -10.14 -17.56 6.31
N ALA A 4 -11.42 -17.24 6.28
CA ALA A 4 -11.95 -16.30 5.34
C ALA A 4 -11.22 -14.99 5.61
N SER A 5 -10.54 -14.47 4.61
CA SER A 5 -10.19 -13.08 4.56
C SER A 5 -11.49 -12.30 4.68
N ASP A 6 -11.87 -11.88 5.89
CA ASP A 6 -13.01 -11.02 6.07
C ASP A 6 -12.67 -9.68 5.44
N VAL A 7 -13.17 -9.55 4.24
CA VAL A 7 -13.06 -8.43 3.34
C VAL A 7 -13.38 -7.14 4.08
N TYR A 8 -12.47 -6.20 4.04
CA TYR A 8 -12.58 -4.84 4.53
C TYR A 8 -13.93 -4.20 4.18
N LYS A 9 -14.71 -3.90 5.20
CA LYS A 9 -16.02 -3.24 5.06
C LYS A 9 -15.94 -1.72 5.04
N ARG A 10 -14.74 -1.12 5.22
CA ARG A 10 -14.51 0.33 5.20
C ARG A 10 -13.29 0.67 4.35
N GLN A 11 -13.41 1.63 3.46
CA GLN A 11 -12.34 2.10 2.57
C GLN A 11 -11.22 2.86 3.30
N ASP A 12 -11.49 3.29 4.54
CA ASP A 12 -10.64 4.15 5.36
C ASP A 12 -9.86 3.39 6.45
N VAL A 13 -9.96 2.07 6.50
CA VAL A 13 -9.37 1.24 7.56
C VAL A 13 -8.56 0.09 6.95
N ILE A 14 -7.34 -0.09 7.46
CA ILE A 14 -6.53 -1.30 7.24
C ILE A 14 -6.85 -2.28 8.38
N GLN A 15 -7.23 -3.51 8.04
CA GLN A 15 -7.47 -4.58 9.00
C GLN A 15 -6.41 -5.67 8.86
N HIS A 16 -5.85 -6.10 9.98
CA HIS A 16 -4.93 -7.23 10.05
C HIS A 16 -5.72 -8.49 10.44
N CYS A 17 -6.15 -9.26 9.43
CA CYS A 17 -7.06 -10.38 9.61
C CYS A 17 -6.36 -11.67 10.03
N VAL A 18 -5.12 -11.89 9.57
CA VAL A 18 -4.29 -13.06 9.84
C VAL A 18 -2.91 -12.59 10.23
N ARG A 19 -2.34 -13.12 11.31
CA ARG A 19 -1.00 -12.74 11.75
C ARG A 19 0.03 -13.11 10.68
N ASP A 20 1.08 -12.30 10.54
CA ASP A 20 2.09 -12.46 9.49
C ASP A 20 2.78 -13.84 9.49
N GLN A 21 2.88 -14.50 10.64
CA GLN A 21 3.46 -15.84 10.78
C GLN A 21 2.47 -16.97 10.49
N ASP A 22 1.19 -16.68 10.32
CA ASP A 22 0.16 -17.67 10.05
C ASP A 22 -0.12 -17.75 8.55
N GLY A 23 -0.37 -18.93 8.05
CA GLY A 23 -0.73 -19.14 6.64
C GLY A 23 -2.16 -18.69 6.34
N ALA A 24 -2.32 -17.89 5.29
CA ALA A 24 -3.63 -17.49 4.75
C ALA A 24 -3.83 -18.00 3.33
N TRP A 25 -5.06 -18.28 2.96
CA TRP A 25 -5.41 -18.71 1.60
C TRP A 25 -5.75 -17.49 0.73
N HIS A 26 -4.74 -16.89 0.08
CA HIS A 26 -4.88 -15.65 -0.66
C HIS A 26 -4.41 -15.72 -2.13
N CYS A 27 -3.56 -16.69 -2.48
CA CYS A 27 -3.04 -16.82 -3.85
C CYS A 27 -3.13 -18.25 -4.40
N GLY A 28 -4.08 -19.06 -3.89
CA GLY A 28 -4.27 -20.44 -4.31
C GLY A 28 -4.77 -20.57 -5.74
N ALA A 29 -4.32 -21.64 -6.40
CA ALA A 29 -4.85 -22.05 -7.70
C ALA A 29 -6.17 -22.82 -7.49
N VAL A 30 -7.29 -22.20 -7.85
CA VAL A 30 -8.65 -22.76 -7.70
C VAL A 30 -9.37 -22.78 -9.05
N GLY A 31 -10.43 -23.55 -9.16
CA GLY A 31 -11.29 -23.55 -10.37
C GLY A 31 -10.58 -23.97 -11.66
N GLY A 32 -9.64 -24.91 -11.58
CA GLY A 32 -8.87 -25.39 -12.74
C GLY A 32 -7.63 -24.55 -13.08
N LEU A 33 -7.39 -23.46 -12.37
CA LEU A 33 -6.15 -22.68 -12.50
C LEU A 33 -4.96 -23.47 -11.96
N ARG A 34 -3.76 -23.10 -12.45
CA ARG A 34 -2.49 -23.66 -11.99
C ARG A 34 -1.55 -22.54 -11.57
N TYR A 35 -0.61 -22.88 -10.69
CA TYR A 35 0.48 -21.95 -10.39
C TYR A 35 1.34 -21.74 -11.64
N ILE A 36 1.45 -20.49 -12.06
CA ILE A 36 2.35 -20.04 -13.14
C ILE A 36 3.59 -19.34 -12.57
N HIS A 37 3.47 -18.75 -11.39
CA HIS A 37 4.63 -18.19 -10.69
C HIS A 37 5.50 -19.32 -10.11
N PRO A 38 6.83 -19.26 -10.27
CA PRO A 38 7.71 -20.36 -9.89
C PRO A 38 7.73 -20.60 -8.37
N TYR A 39 7.63 -19.56 -7.56
CA TYR A 39 7.87 -19.65 -6.11
C TYR A 39 6.71 -19.22 -5.22
N CYS A 40 5.89 -18.24 -5.62
CA CYS A 40 4.85 -17.68 -4.76
C CYS A 40 3.76 -18.71 -4.42
N ARG A 41 3.49 -18.90 -3.12
CA ARG A 41 2.47 -19.80 -2.56
C ARG A 41 1.89 -19.17 -1.30
N ASN A 42 0.75 -19.71 -0.81
CA ASN A 42 0.08 -19.24 0.40
C ASN A 42 0.95 -19.24 1.67
N ASN A 43 1.95 -20.10 1.72
CA ASN A 43 2.80 -20.31 2.91
C ASN A 43 4.10 -19.48 2.88
N ASN A 44 4.37 -18.76 1.81
CA ASN A 44 5.59 -17.96 1.66
C ASN A 44 5.31 -16.55 1.12
N SER A 45 4.07 -16.09 1.20
CA SER A 45 3.67 -14.76 0.78
C SER A 45 2.61 -14.18 1.71
N ILE A 46 2.45 -12.87 1.67
CA ILE A 46 1.44 -12.12 2.41
C ILE A 46 0.40 -11.63 1.41
N GLY A 47 -0.88 -11.88 1.69
CA GLY A 47 -1.99 -11.39 0.87
C GLY A 47 -2.50 -10.05 1.36
N ILE A 48 -2.65 -9.10 0.44
CA ILE A 48 -3.33 -7.84 0.68
C ILE A 48 -4.60 -7.81 -0.17
N GLU A 49 -5.75 -7.74 0.50
CA GLU A 49 -7.05 -7.67 -0.15
C GLU A 49 -7.47 -6.20 -0.29
N MET A 50 -7.66 -5.75 -1.51
CA MET A 50 -8.14 -4.41 -1.84
C MET A 50 -9.63 -4.47 -2.15
N ARG A 51 -10.44 -3.61 -1.54
CA ARG A 51 -11.87 -3.52 -1.86
C ARG A 51 -12.09 -2.78 -3.17
N PRO A 52 -12.54 -3.45 -4.24
CA PRO A 52 -12.88 -2.77 -5.48
C PRO A 52 -14.25 -2.11 -5.40
N SER A 53 -14.43 -1.07 -6.18
CA SER A 53 -15.69 -0.42 -6.49
C SER A 53 -16.06 -0.64 -7.96
N LYS A 54 -17.31 -0.41 -8.34
CA LYS A 54 -17.81 -0.62 -9.69
C LYS A 54 -18.84 0.45 -10.06
N ILE A 55 -18.86 0.88 -11.34
CA ILE A 55 -19.83 1.87 -11.82
C ILE A 55 -21.20 1.21 -12.04
N ASN A 56 -21.23 0.11 -12.77
CA ASN A 56 -22.47 -0.61 -13.08
C ASN A 56 -22.58 -1.87 -12.23
N HIS A 57 -23.55 -1.93 -11.37
CA HIS A 57 -23.80 -3.04 -10.46
C HIS A 57 -24.70 -4.16 -11.03
N ALA A 58 -25.14 -4.06 -12.29
CA ALA A 58 -25.96 -5.10 -12.93
C ALA A 58 -25.17 -6.40 -13.21
N SER A 59 -23.85 -6.33 -13.25
CA SER A 59 -22.93 -7.47 -13.38
C SER A 59 -21.81 -7.37 -12.34
N ILE A 60 -21.30 -8.52 -11.91
CA ILE A 60 -20.15 -8.62 -10.98
C ILE A 60 -19.05 -9.51 -11.55
N ASN A 61 -19.01 -9.68 -12.88
CA ASN A 61 -17.96 -10.48 -13.51
C ASN A 61 -16.61 -9.80 -13.37
N ALA A 62 -15.57 -10.57 -13.05
CA ALA A 62 -14.21 -10.06 -12.95
C ALA A 62 -13.69 -9.45 -14.27
N THR A 63 -14.28 -9.84 -15.40
CA THR A 63 -13.97 -9.32 -16.74
C THR A 63 -14.64 -8.01 -17.10
N ASP A 64 -15.53 -7.50 -16.26
CA ASP A 64 -16.20 -6.22 -16.49
C ASP A 64 -15.18 -5.08 -16.49
N LYS A 65 -15.38 -4.11 -17.37
CA LYS A 65 -14.36 -3.08 -17.66
C LYS A 65 -14.49 -1.81 -16.81
N ASP A 66 -15.37 -1.81 -15.83
CA ASP A 66 -15.72 -0.66 -14.99
C ASP A 66 -15.39 -0.86 -13.51
N TRP A 67 -14.59 -1.88 -13.20
CA TRP A 67 -14.00 -2.05 -11.87
C TRP A 67 -12.93 -1.00 -11.60
N TYR A 68 -12.92 -0.45 -10.38
CA TYR A 68 -11.90 0.50 -9.97
C TYR A 68 -11.61 0.40 -8.46
N PHE A 69 -10.53 1.02 -8.03
CA PHE A 69 -10.23 1.28 -6.62
C PHE A 69 -10.38 2.75 -6.33
N ASP A 70 -11.03 3.08 -5.22
CA ASP A 70 -11.03 4.44 -4.69
C ASP A 70 -9.61 4.85 -4.29
N ASP A 71 -9.27 6.12 -4.46
CA ASP A 71 -7.92 6.65 -4.20
C ASP A 71 -7.44 6.31 -2.79
N ARG A 72 -8.32 6.40 -1.78
CA ARG A 72 -7.98 6.05 -0.40
C ARG A 72 -7.62 4.58 -0.22
N VAL A 73 -8.27 3.67 -0.95
CA VAL A 73 -7.90 2.24 -0.94
C VAL A 73 -6.50 2.06 -1.51
N VAL A 74 -6.19 2.76 -2.60
CA VAL A 74 -4.87 2.71 -3.24
C VAL A 74 -3.80 3.26 -2.31
N GLU A 75 -4.01 4.43 -1.72
CA GLU A 75 -3.10 5.07 -0.77
C GLU A 75 -2.81 4.20 0.45
N ASN A 76 -3.85 3.66 1.07
CA ASN A 76 -3.70 2.74 2.22
C ASN A 76 -2.94 1.48 1.82
N THR A 77 -3.16 0.96 0.60
CA THR A 77 -2.47 -0.23 0.12
C THR A 77 -0.99 0.05 -0.15
N ILE A 78 -0.67 1.17 -0.77
CA ILE A 78 0.72 1.60 -1.00
C ILE A 78 1.45 1.74 0.34
N TRP A 79 0.84 2.46 1.31
CA TRP A 79 1.39 2.59 2.64
C TRP A 79 1.67 1.22 3.29
N LEU A 80 0.68 0.30 3.27
CA LEU A 80 0.83 -1.03 3.85
C LEU A 80 1.92 -1.84 3.14
N CYS A 81 1.98 -1.80 1.81
CA CYS A 81 3.03 -2.45 1.02
C CYS A 81 4.41 -1.96 1.45
N VAL A 82 4.60 -0.64 1.57
CA VAL A 82 5.87 -0.04 2.02
C VAL A 82 6.27 -0.55 3.40
N GLN A 83 5.32 -0.61 4.37
CA GLN A 83 5.60 -1.13 5.71
C GLN A 83 6.05 -2.60 5.68
N LEU A 84 5.32 -3.44 4.93
CA LEU A 84 5.64 -4.87 4.81
C LEU A 84 6.96 -5.09 4.06
N MET A 85 7.19 -4.36 2.98
CA MET A 85 8.44 -4.43 2.22
C MET A 85 9.65 -4.07 3.08
N LYS A 86 9.57 -3.01 3.88
CA LYS A 86 10.63 -2.61 4.81
C LYS A 86 10.82 -3.63 5.93
N LYS A 87 9.72 -4.11 6.54
CA LYS A 87 9.76 -5.07 7.64
C LYS A 87 10.38 -6.40 7.24
N TYR A 88 10.02 -6.91 6.08
CA TYR A 88 10.41 -8.25 5.61
C TYR A 88 11.49 -8.21 4.52
N LYS A 89 12.01 -7.04 4.19
CA LYS A 89 13.01 -6.82 3.12
C LYS A 89 12.54 -7.41 1.78
N ILE A 90 11.26 -7.19 1.46
CA ILE A 90 10.67 -7.65 0.20
C ILE A 90 11.04 -6.65 -0.90
N PRO A 91 11.72 -7.08 -1.96
CA PRO A 91 12.01 -6.21 -3.10
C PRO A 91 10.75 -5.93 -3.91
N ILE A 92 10.73 -4.82 -4.64
CA ILE A 92 9.53 -4.34 -5.33
C ILE A 92 9.03 -5.31 -6.42
N GLU A 93 9.92 -6.07 -7.04
CA GLU A 93 9.56 -7.10 -8.03
C GLU A 93 8.71 -8.23 -7.43
N ASN A 94 8.79 -8.46 -6.12
CA ASN A 94 8.00 -9.44 -5.40
C ASN A 94 6.64 -8.91 -4.91
N VAL A 95 6.33 -7.65 -5.17
CA VAL A 95 4.95 -7.15 -5.05
C VAL A 95 4.23 -7.47 -6.34
N ILE A 96 3.40 -8.50 -6.31
CA ILE A 96 2.77 -9.14 -7.47
C ILE A 96 1.26 -9.30 -7.26
N ARG A 97 0.53 -9.51 -8.36
CA ARG A 97 -0.92 -9.75 -8.34
C ARG A 97 -1.21 -11.26 -8.21
N HIS A 98 -2.38 -11.64 -7.76
CA HIS A 98 -2.85 -13.01 -7.88
C HIS A 98 -2.86 -13.47 -9.34
N TRP A 99 -3.10 -12.56 -10.27
CA TRP A 99 -2.94 -12.79 -11.71
C TRP A 99 -1.56 -13.32 -12.06
N ASP A 100 -0.52 -12.73 -11.52
CA ASP A 100 0.87 -13.13 -11.81
C ASP A 100 1.21 -14.50 -11.18
N VAL A 101 0.41 -14.95 -10.20
CA VAL A 101 0.62 -16.22 -9.51
C VAL A 101 -0.11 -17.38 -10.18
N THR A 102 -1.35 -17.18 -10.66
CA THR A 102 -2.20 -18.28 -11.15
C THR A 102 -2.98 -17.95 -12.43
N GLY A 103 -2.89 -16.73 -12.95
CA GLY A 103 -3.73 -16.25 -14.05
C GLY A 103 -5.16 -15.89 -13.65
N LYS A 104 -5.51 -15.91 -12.35
CA LYS A 104 -6.80 -15.42 -11.88
C LYS A 104 -6.93 -13.91 -12.13
N ILE A 105 -8.07 -13.44 -12.65
CA ILE A 105 -8.34 -12.02 -12.84
C ILE A 105 -8.52 -11.35 -11.46
N CYS A 106 -7.40 -11.10 -10.79
CA CYS A 106 -7.35 -10.52 -9.45
C CYS A 106 -6.01 -9.79 -9.25
N PRO A 107 -6.05 -8.51 -8.84
CA PRO A 107 -7.24 -7.69 -8.65
C PRO A 107 -7.81 -7.18 -10.00
N ALA A 108 -9.10 -7.35 -10.22
CA ALA A 108 -9.74 -7.07 -11.52
C ALA A 108 -9.43 -5.68 -12.10
N PRO A 109 -9.39 -4.57 -11.32
CA PRO A 109 -9.07 -3.25 -11.84
C PRO A 109 -7.65 -3.13 -12.46
N TYR A 110 -6.73 -4.01 -12.07
CA TYR A 110 -5.30 -3.94 -12.42
C TYR A 110 -4.85 -5.12 -13.29
N VAL A 111 -5.77 -5.79 -13.97
CA VAL A 111 -5.45 -6.94 -14.80
C VAL A 111 -5.96 -6.75 -16.22
N GLY A 112 -5.11 -7.14 -17.19
CA GLY A 112 -5.46 -7.29 -18.57
C GLY A 112 -5.17 -6.08 -19.45
N ALA A 113 -5.03 -6.39 -20.74
CA ALA A 113 -4.79 -5.42 -21.80
C ALA A 113 -6.06 -4.70 -22.26
N TYR A 114 -7.23 -5.07 -21.74
CA TYR A 114 -8.50 -4.44 -22.12
C TYR A 114 -8.63 -3.07 -21.49
N TYR A 115 -9.21 -2.16 -22.28
CA TYR A 115 -9.50 -0.81 -21.83
C TYR A 115 -10.49 -0.80 -20.66
N ASN A 116 -10.08 -0.22 -19.54
CA ASN A 116 -10.95 0.02 -18.39
C ASN A 116 -11.65 1.37 -18.55
N THR A 117 -12.98 1.37 -18.46
CA THR A 117 -13.78 2.57 -18.73
C THR A 117 -13.68 3.64 -17.66
N TYR A 118 -13.42 3.25 -16.43
CA TYR A 118 -13.20 4.20 -15.32
C TYR A 118 -11.84 4.90 -15.43
N TYR A 119 -10.77 4.13 -15.55
CA TYR A 119 -9.41 4.68 -15.61
C TYR A 119 -9.04 5.26 -16.98
N ARG A 120 -9.79 4.92 -18.03
CA ARG A 120 -9.50 5.27 -19.43
C ARG A 120 -8.11 4.78 -19.90
N THR A 121 -7.67 3.65 -19.35
CA THR A 121 -6.43 2.96 -19.68
C THR A 121 -6.64 1.45 -19.53
N THR A 122 -5.60 0.64 -19.77
CA THR A 122 -5.69 -0.80 -19.49
C THR A 122 -5.43 -1.12 -18.03
N GLY A 123 -5.89 -2.28 -17.53
CA GLY A 123 -5.61 -2.75 -16.19
C GLY A 123 -4.11 -2.92 -15.93
N ASP A 124 -3.36 -3.42 -16.93
CA ASP A 124 -1.91 -3.56 -16.82
C ASP A 124 -1.19 -2.22 -16.74
N GLN A 125 -1.68 -1.18 -17.44
CA GLN A 125 -1.16 0.19 -17.29
C GLN A 125 -1.46 0.76 -15.89
N GLN A 126 -2.61 0.44 -15.31
CA GLN A 126 -2.90 0.84 -13.93
C GLN A 126 -2.01 0.11 -12.90
N TRP A 127 -1.71 -1.16 -13.14
CA TRP A 127 -0.75 -1.89 -12.33
C TRP A 127 0.65 -1.27 -12.39
N ALA A 128 1.11 -0.90 -13.59
CA ALA A 128 2.39 -0.21 -13.76
C ALA A 128 2.43 1.11 -12.97
N LYS A 129 1.38 1.94 -13.04
CA LYS A 129 1.26 3.16 -12.26
C LYS A 129 1.26 2.91 -10.74
N PHE A 130 0.60 1.84 -10.29
CA PHE A 130 0.62 1.45 -8.88
C PHE A 130 2.04 1.12 -8.42
N LYS A 131 2.79 0.37 -9.24
CA LYS A 131 4.19 0.02 -8.95
C LYS A 131 5.09 1.25 -8.93
N GLU A 132 4.93 2.17 -9.88
CA GLU A 132 5.65 3.44 -9.94
C GLU A 132 5.41 4.27 -8.66
N ARG A 133 4.16 4.45 -8.25
CA ARG A 133 3.83 5.15 -7.00
C ARG A 133 4.40 4.44 -5.76
N LEU A 134 4.41 3.10 -5.76
CA LEU A 134 5.00 2.33 -4.66
C LEU A 134 6.51 2.55 -4.58
N GLU A 135 7.20 2.62 -5.71
CA GLU A 135 8.64 2.88 -5.80
C GLU A 135 8.97 4.30 -5.32
N GLU A 136 8.20 5.30 -5.78
CA GLU A 136 8.32 6.68 -5.31
C GLU A 136 8.15 6.79 -3.78
N GLU A 137 7.15 6.11 -3.21
CA GLU A 137 6.91 6.14 -1.76
C GLU A 137 8.00 5.41 -0.96
N LEU A 138 8.61 4.36 -1.53
CA LEU A 138 9.76 3.69 -0.93
C LEU A 138 11.00 4.58 -0.84
N GLU A 139 11.19 5.42 -1.85
CA GLU A 139 12.32 6.34 -1.96
C GLU A 139 12.09 7.67 -1.24
N MET A 140 10.83 8.01 -0.91
CA MET A 140 10.48 9.30 -0.32
C MET A 140 11.18 9.54 1.01
N ARG A 141 12.01 10.55 1.05
CA ARG A 141 12.74 11.00 2.24
C ARG A 141 12.77 12.52 2.29
N TYR A 142 12.70 13.05 3.49
CA TYR A 142 12.98 14.45 3.78
C TYR A 142 14.41 14.57 4.31
N ASN A 143 15.31 15.11 3.51
CA ASN A 143 16.68 15.38 3.96
C ASN A 143 16.73 16.61 4.85
N LYS A 144 15.94 17.64 4.50
CA LYS A 144 15.85 18.89 5.25
C LYS A 144 14.42 19.18 5.69
N LEU A 145 14.29 19.88 6.79
CA LEU A 145 12.99 20.30 7.34
C LEU A 145 12.17 21.12 6.33
N GLY A 146 12.80 21.95 5.52
CA GLY A 146 12.15 22.74 4.49
C GLY A 146 11.51 21.95 3.34
N GLU A 147 11.86 20.68 3.19
CA GLU A 147 11.26 19.78 2.19
C GLU A 147 9.88 19.26 2.64
N VAL A 148 9.58 19.32 3.93
CA VAL A 148 8.32 18.86 4.50
C VAL A 148 7.23 19.91 4.21
N LYS A 149 6.49 19.73 3.11
CA LYS A 149 5.42 20.65 2.69
C LYS A 149 4.06 20.34 3.33
N ASN A 150 3.85 19.10 3.78
CA ASN A 150 2.64 18.73 4.49
C ASN A 150 2.57 19.46 5.83
N GLN A 151 1.52 20.25 6.04
CA GLN A 151 1.37 21.12 7.22
C GLN A 151 1.25 20.32 8.52
N ASP A 152 0.56 19.19 8.54
CA ASP A 152 0.44 18.35 9.73
C ASP A 152 1.78 17.74 10.13
N TYR A 153 2.55 17.28 9.15
CA TYR A 153 3.89 16.76 9.37
C TYR A 153 4.80 17.85 9.91
N ARG A 154 4.77 19.00 9.27
CA ARG A 154 5.58 20.15 9.66
C ARG A 154 5.28 20.57 11.10
N LYS A 155 4.02 20.71 11.45
CA LYS A 155 3.56 21.08 12.81
C LYS A 155 4.11 20.11 13.87
N THR A 156 4.02 18.81 13.62
CA THR A 156 4.55 17.80 14.53
C THR A 156 6.06 17.89 14.66
N LEU A 157 6.79 17.99 13.55
CA LEU A 157 8.25 18.10 13.58
C LEU A 157 8.70 19.37 14.30
N ASP A 158 8.09 20.52 14.05
CA ASP A 158 8.39 21.78 14.73
C ASP A 158 8.15 21.66 16.25
N LYS A 159 7.06 21.03 16.68
CA LYS A 159 6.77 20.73 18.10
C LYS A 159 7.89 19.88 18.72
N LEU A 160 8.30 18.81 18.04
CA LEU A 160 9.34 17.91 18.55
C LEU A 160 10.70 18.60 18.62
N ILE A 161 11.03 19.46 17.67
CA ILE A 161 12.26 20.27 17.66
C ILE A 161 12.22 21.26 18.83
N GLN A 162 11.12 21.98 19.02
CA GLN A 162 10.94 22.94 20.12
C GLN A 162 11.05 22.26 21.49
N LYS A 163 10.55 21.05 21.65
CA LYS A 163 10.67 20.25 22.88
C LYS A 163 12.06 19.61 23.03
N GLY A 164 12.96 19.76 22.06
CA GLY A 164 14.29 19.13 22.06
C GLY A 164 14.29 17.61 21.87
N LEU A 165 13.13 17.04 21.49
CA LEU A 165 12.96 15.60 21.24
C LEU A 165 13.51 15.21 19.86
N LEU A 166 13.52 16.14 18.91
CA LEU A 166 14.15 16.01 17.59
C LEU A 166 15.23 17.08 17.44
N LYS A 167 16.49 16.66 17.30
CA LYS A 167 17.64 17.58 17.20
C LYS A 167 18.15 17.77 15.79
N GLY A 168 17.83 16.87 14.87
CA GLY A 168 18.44 16.82 13.54
C GLY A 168 19.91 16.46 13.52
N LYS A 169 20.51 16.42 12.33
CA LYS A 169 21.93 16.06 12.10
C LYS A 169 22.80 17.27 11.74
N GLY A 170 22.28 18.47 11.85
CA GLY A 170 22.99 19.74 11.52
C GLY A 170 22.10 20.71 10.76
N GLY A 171 22.58 21.93 10.53
CA GLY A 171 21.77 23.01 9.94
C GLY A 171 20.84 23.67 10.96
N ILE A 172 20.14 24.71 10.53
CA ILE A 172 19.18 25.46 11.34
C ILE A 172 17.95 25.84 10.50
N GLY A 173 16.80 26.04 11.15
CA GLY A 173 15.56 26.46 10.49
C GLY A 173 15.17 25.51 9.36
N GLU A 174 14.83 26.05 8.19
CA GLU A 174 14.48 25.28 6.99
C GLU A 174 15.62 24.38 6.47
N GLY A 175 16.87 24.73 6.78
CA GLY A 175 18.07 23.96 6.45
C GLY A 175 18.41 22.85 7.45
N LEU A 176 17.63 22.68 8.51
CA LEU A 176 17.86 21.60 9.49
C LEU A 176 17.81 20.24 8.82
N ILE A 177 18.88 19.46 8.93
CA ILE A 177 18.99 18.12 8.35
C ILE A 177 18.25 17.15 9.24
N VAL A 178 17.08 16.69 8.79
CA VAL A 178 16.22 15.73 9.52
C VAL A 178 16.47 14.30 9.07
N ASP A 179 16.78 14.08 7.79
CA ASP A 179 17.05 12.76 7.17
C ASP A 179 16.04 11.69 7.58
N MET A 180 14.76 12.00 7.39
CA MET A 180 13.65 11.15 7.80
C MET A 180 12.89 10.62 6.60
N SER A 181 12.54 9.34 6.61
CA SER A 181 11.58 8.81 5.64
C SER A 181 10.19 9.38 5.93
N GLU A 182 9.36 9.43 4.90
CA GLU A 182 7.93 9.78 5.02
C GLU A 182 7.25 8.99 6.14
N ASP A 183 7.53 7.68 6.24
CA ASP A 183 6.97 6.80 7.26
C ASP A 183 7.38 7.15 8.68
N MET A 184 8.63 7.57 8.87
CA MET A 184 9.07 8.05 10.18
C MET A 184 8.27 9.29 10.58
N VAL A 185 8.08 10.22 9.66
CA VAL A 185 7.31 11.43 9.91
C VAL A 185 5.84 11.09 10.19
N ARG A 186 5.22 10.23 9.39
CA ARG A 186 3.84 9.72 9.64
C ARG A 186 3.70 9.09 11.02
N THR A 187 4.65 8.25 11.40
CA THR A 187 4.67 7.61 12.72
C THR A 187 4.71 8.64 13.84
N LEU A 188 5.56 9.66 13.72
CA LEU A 188 5.63 10.74 14.70
C LEU A 188 4.32 11.52 14.78
N VAL A 189 3.65 11.79 13.68
CA VAL A 189 2.34 12.44 13.65
C VAL A 189 1.27 11.61 14.35
N ILE A 190 1.25 10.30 14.15
CA ILE A 190 0.31 9.39 14.83
C ILE A 190 0.55 9.41 16.34
N LEU A 191 1.81 9.34 16.77
CA LEU A 191 2.18 9.39 18.18
C LEU A 191 1.85 10.75 18.82
N ASP A 192 2.07 11.85 18.09
CA ASP A 192 1.70 13.20 18.54
C ASP A 192 0.20 13.34 18.73
N ARG A 193 -0.60 12.88 17.77
CA ARG A 193 -2.07 12.86 17.87
C ARG A 193 -2.58 11.96 19.02
N ALA A 194 -1.82 10.94 19.39
CA ALA A 194 -2.10 10.08 20.53
C ALA A 194 -1.60 10.66 21.88
N GLY A 195 -1.15 11.92 21.92
CA GLY A 195 -0.67 12.60 23.13
C GLY A 195 0.63 12.04 23.69
N LYS A 196 1.46 11.35 22.88
CA LYS A 196 2.70 10.74 23.38
C LYS A 196 3.84 11.73 23.54
N PHE A 197 3.68 12.95 23.04
CA PHE A 197 4.66 14.03 23.11
C PHE A 197 4.14 15.27 23.85
N ASP A 198 3.04 15.17 24.59
CA ASP A 198 2.45 16.26 25.38
C ASP A 198 3.14 16.48 26.73
#